data_eb9461442f1482d78c2edf56b724d1c1
#
_entry.id   eb9461442f1482d78c2edf56b724d1c1
#
_cell.length_a   1.000
_cell.length_b   1.000
_cell.length_c   1.000
_cell.angle_alpha   90.00
_cell.angle_beta   90.00
_cell.angle_gamma   90.00
#
_symmetry.space_group_name_H-M   'P 1'
#
loop_
_entity.id
_entity.type
_entity.pdbx_description
1 polymer ?
#
loop_
_entity_poly.entity_id
_entity_poly.type
_entity_poly.pdbx_seq_one_letter_code
_entity_poly.pdbx_strand_id
1 'polypeptide(L)'
;LKDCPFCFPLHMNQSAQLFSRARSVIPGGVNSPVRAFRNVDGDPFFVQSAKGAYITDADGRQLIDYIGTWGPAILGHAPQPVLDAVHAAVDRGLGYGIPAPAEVDMAEMITDMVPSVEKVRMVNSGTEATMSAIRLARGYTGRRKIIKFIGCYHGHVDSLLVAAGSGALTFGEPDSAGVPREMTQLTLT
;
A
#
# COMPACT_ATOMS: atom_id res chain seq x y z
N LEU A 1 0.12 45.55 16.57
CA LEU A 1 0.08 44.10 16.27
C LEU A 1 1.11 43.67 15.21
N LYS A 2 2.02 44.57 14.78
CA LYS A 2 3.07 44.25 13.77
C LYS A 2 4.39 43.74 14.34
N ASP A 3 4.55 43.72 15.67
CA ASP A 3 5.83 43.39 16.33
C ASP A 3 5.68 42.29 17.38
N CYS A 4 4.85 41.27 17.13
CA CYS A 4 4.82 40.07 17.96
C CYS A 4 5.92 39.13 17.52
N PRO A 5 6.97 38.84 18.36
CA PRO A 5 8.07 37.96 18.01
C PRO A 5 7.65 36.49 17.79
N PHE A 6 6.37 36.16 18.00
CA PHE A 6 5.76 34.85 17.75
C PHE A 6 4.79 34.86 16.55
N CYS A 7 4.62 35.95 15.85
CA CYS A 7 3.93 35.97 14.56
C CYS A 7 4.87 35.44 13.47
N PHE A 8 4.97 34.13 13.35
CA PHE A 8 5.49 33.51 12.13
C PHE A 8 4.62 34.00 10.96
N PRO A 9 5.20 34.46 9.85
CA PRO A 9 4.42 34.75 8.66
C PRO A 9 3.63 33.50 8.30
N LEU A 10 2.34 33.65 7.98
CA LEU A 10 1.45 32.63 7.42
C LEU A 10 1.95 32.22 6.01
N HIS A 11 3.19 31.76 5.90
CA HIS A 11 3.57 30.95 4.78
C HIS A 11 2.91 29.59 5.00
N MET A 12 1.89 29.28 4.19
CA MET A 12 1.39 27.91 4.10
C MET A 12 2.62 27.02 3.91
N ASN A 13 2.80 26.03 4.80
CA ASN A 13 3.90 25.09 4.68
C ASN A 13 3.79 24.34 3.34
N GLN A 14 4.87 23.78 2.85
CA GLN A 14 4.92 23.09 1.56
C GLN A 14 3.92 21.92 1.51
N SER A 15 3.75 21.20 2.61
CA SER A 15 2.78 20.10 2.72
C SER A 15 1.34 20.59 2.50
N ALA A 16 0.94 21.72 3.08
CA ALA A 16 -0.39 22.27 2.86
C ALA A 16 -0.61 22.73 1.40
N GLN A 17 0.40 23.34 0.78
CA GLN A 17 0.36 23.72 -0.64
C GLN A 17 0.25 22.47 -1.54
N LEU A 18 1.03 21.42 -1.27
CA LEU A 18 0.98 20.15 -1.98
C LEU A 18 -0.37 19.47 -1.82
N PHE A 19 -0.94 19.46 -0.61
CA PHE A 19 -2.25 18.87 -0.38
C PHE A 19 -3.38 19.65 -1.08
N SER A 20 -3.31 20.98 -1.09
CA SER A 20 -4.25 21.80 -1.86
C SER A 20 -4.20 21.47 -3.36
N ARG A 21 -3.01 21.37 -3.94
CA ARG A 21 -2.81 20.94 -5.35
C ARG A 21 -3.30 19.51 -5.57
N ALA A 22 -2.96 18.60 -4.67
CA ALA A 22 -3.36 17.20 -4.77
C ALA A 22 -4.89 17.04 -4.82
N ARG A 23 -5.62 17.78 -3.99
CA ARG A 23 -7.10 17.75 -3.99
C ARG A 23 -7.73 18.20 -5.32
N SER A 24 -7.06 19.00 -6.12
CA SER A 24 -7.57 19.41 -7.44
C SER A 24 -7.41 18.35 -8.53
N VAL A 25 -6.54 17.35 -8.34
CA VAL A 25 -6.18 16.36 -9.38
C VAL A 25 -6.24 14.91 -8.90
N ILE A 26 -6.35 14.68 -7.60
CA ILE A 26 -6.43 13.33 -7.00
C ILE A 26 -7.68 13.26 -6.11
N PRO A 27 -8.56 12.28 -6.28
CA PRO A 27 -9.73 12.12 -5.42
C PRO A 27 -9.36 12.07 -3.93
N GLY A 28 -9.86 13.05 -3.14
CA GLY A 28 -9.51 13.18 -1.72
C GLY A 28 -8.09 13.67 -1.44
N GLY A 29 -7.30 14.03 -2.49
CA GLY A 29 -5.92 14.51 -2.38
C GLY A 29 -4.88 13.42 -2.10
N VAL A 30 -5.26 12.15 -2.14
CA VAL A 30 -4.38 11.01 -1.80
C VAL A 30 -4.69 9.78 -2.67
N ASN A 31 -3.68 8.97 -2.96
CA ASN A 31 -3.85 7.72 -3.71
C ASN A 31 -4.29 6.53 -2.83
N SER A 32 -4.49 6.75 -1.53
CA SER A 32 -5.07 5.77 -0.61
C SER A 32 -5.84 6.51 0.48
N PRO A 33 -7.13 6.16 0.73
CA PRO A 33 -7.98 6.88 1.70
C PRO A 33 -7.39 6.98 3.11
N VAL A 34 -6.64 5.99 3.55
CA VAL A 34 -5.99 5.98 4.87
C VAL A 34 -4.96 7.10 5.02
N ARG A 35 -4.40 7.61 3.93
CA ARG A 35 -3.40 8.70 3.95
C ARG A 35 -4.03 10.09 4.04
N ALA A 36 -5.37 10.20 4.00
CA ALA A 36 -6.07 11.48 4.01
C ALA A 36 -6.26 12.06 5.42
N PHE A 37 -5.78 11.42 6.46
CA PHE A 37 -5.88 11.82 7.88
C PHE A 37 -7.32 12.06 8.36
N ARG A 38 -8.32 11.43 7.72
CA ARG A 38 -9.74 11.65 8.05
C ARG A 38 -10.12 11.27 9.48
N ASN A 39 -9.37 10.36 10.10
CA ASN A 39 -9.60 9.81 11.43
C ASN A 39 -8.62 10.37 12.47
N VAL A 40 -7.79 11.34 12.10
CA VAL A 40 -6.85 12.03 12.99
C VAL A 40 -6.88 13.52 12.71
N ASP A 41 -6.47 14.32 13.67
CA ASP A 41 -6.43 15.77 13.52
C ASP A 41 -5.30 16.21 12.57
N GLY A 42 -5.57 17.28 11.82
CA GLY A 42 -4.62 17.91 10.91
C GLY A 42 -4.71 17.41 9.45
N ASP A 43 -3.91 18.04 8.62
CA ASP A 43 -3.76 17.70 7.21
C ASP A 43 -2.58 16.77 6.98
N PRO A 44 -2.62 15.92 5.92
CA PRO A 44 -1.50 15.08 5.55
C PRO A 44 -0.23 15.90 5.25
N PHE A 45 0.90 15.45 5.73
CA PHE A 45 2.20 15.94 5.29
C PHE A 45 2.75 15.07 4.14
N PHE A 46 3.66 15.65 3.35
CA PHE A 46 4.26 14.96 2.21
C PHE A 46 5.72 14.63 2.51
N VAL A 47 6.10 13.39 2.31
CA VAL A 47 7.46 12.92 2.50
C VAL A 47 8.30 13.24 1.27
N GLN A 48 9.44 13.90 1.46
CA GLN A 48 10.40 14.23 0.42
C GLN A 48 11.51 13.19 0.31
N SER A 49 11.98 12.66 1.43
CA SER A 49 13.02 11.64 1.47
C SER A 49 12.91 10.76 2.72
N ALA A 50 13.55 9.59 2.68
CA ALA A 50 13.62 8.71 3.83
C ALA A 50 14.94 7.93 3.84
N LYS A 51 15.49 7.67 5.03
CA LYS A 51 16.72 6.88 5.23
C LYS A 51 16.72 6.21 6.60
N GLY A 52 17.02 4.93 6.65
CA GLY A 52 16.99 4.14 7.88
C GLY A 52 15.61 4.19 8.54
N ALA A 53 15.54 4.63 9.79
CA ALA A 53 14.30 4.77 10.54
C ALA A 53 13.61 6.14 10.37
N TYR A 54 14.15 7.03 9.55
CA TYR A 54 13.69 8.41 9.47
C TYR A 54 13.09 8.74 8.12
N ILE A 55 12.04 9.58 8.16
CA ILE A 55 11.49 10.28 7.00
C ILE A 55 11.72 11.77 7.16
N THR A 56 11.92 12.47 6.06
CA THR A 56 12.00 13.94 6.02
C THR A 56 10.84 14.42 5.18
N ASP A 57 9.99 15.29 5.74
CA ASP A 57 8.86 15.83 5.03
C ASP A 57 9.25 16.99 4.09
N ALA A 58 8.29 17.46 3.31
CA ALA A 58 8.49 18.55 2.36
C ALA A 58 8.81 19.91 3.06
N ASP A 59 8.53 20.01 4.35
CA ASP A 59 8.83 21.19 5.17
C ASP A 59 10.19 21.08 5.88
N GLY A 60 10.95 20.00 5.65
CA GLY A 60 12.27 19.75 6.22
C GLY A 60 12.25 19.14 7.62
N ARG A 61 11.10 18.78 8.17
CA ARG A 61 11.01 18.12 9.48
C ARG A 61 11.43 16.67 9.36
N GLN A 62 12.30 16.22 10.25
CA GLN A 62 12.68 14.82 10.36
C GLN A 62 11.81 14.12 11.41
N LEU A 63 11.22 13.00 11.04
CA LEU A 63 10.32 12.20 11.86
C LEU A 63 10.79 10.75 11.89
N ILE A 64 10.58 10.06 13.01
CA ILE A 64 10.77 8.61 13.08
C ILE A 64 9.58 7.93 12.41
N ASP A 65 9.84 7.04 11.48
CA ASP A 65 8.79 6.27 10.80
C ASP A 65 8.45 4.99 11.56
N TYR A 66 7.31 5.01 12.26
CA TYR A 66 6.73 3.84 12.90
C TYR A 66 5.77 3.05 11.99
N ILE A 67 5.55 3.50 10.76
CA ILE A 67 4.64 2.84 9.81
C ILE A 67 5.38 1.78 9.00
N GLY A 68 6.66 2.02 8.69
CA GLY A 68 7.51 1.07 7.96
C GLY A 68 6.93 0.64 6.62
N THR A 69 6.34 1.60 5.87
CA THR A 69 5.70 1.35 4.56
C THR A 69 4.57 0.30 4.64
N TRP A 70 3.87 0.23 5.78
CA TRP A 70 2.83 -0.77 6.09
C TRP A 70 3.36 -2.22 6.14
N GLY A 71 4.63 -2.37 6.57
CA GLY A 71 5.27 -3.66 6.82
C GLY A 71 6.51 -3.97 5.98
N PRO A 72 6.61 -3.60 4.68
CA PRO A 72 7.74 -3.99 3.84
C PRO A 72 9.11 -3.44 4.24
N ALA A 73 9.17 -2.30 4.94
CA ALA A 73 10.43 -1.62 5.24
C ALA A 73 11.16 -2.21 6.48
N ILE A 74 11.32 -3.54 6.54
CA ILE A 74 11.98 -4.25 7.66
C ILE A 74 13.48 -3.92 7.79
N LEU A 75 14.13 -3.48 6.71
CA LEU A 75 15.51 -3.02 6.71
C LEU A 75 15.64 -1.50 6.88
N GLY A 76 14.52 -0.81 7.13
CA GLY A 76 14.43 0.64 7.07
C GLY A 76 14.40 1.16 5.63
N HIS A 77 14.44 2.49 5.51
CA HIS A 77 14.40 3.17 4.21
C HIS A 77 15.77 3.21 3.56
N ALA A 78 15.79 3.05 2.24
CA ALA A 78 16.96 3.23 1.39
C ALA A 78 18.23 2.48 1.88
N PRO A 79 18.16 1.17 2.19
CA PRO A 79 19.35 0.41 2.59
C PRO A 79 20.33 0.32 1.40
N GLN A 80 21.60 0.66 1.62
CA GLN A 80 22.58 0.82 0.56
C GLN A 80 22.72 -0.40 -0.37
N PRO A 81 22.77 -1.67 0.14
CA PRO A 81 22.87 -2.82 -0.75
C PRO A 81 21.70 -2.96 -1.74
N VAL A 82 20.49 -2.56 -1.31
CA VAL A 82 19.30 -2.57 -2.17
C VAL A 82 19.39 -1.47 -3.22
N LEU A 83 19.83 -0.26 -2.83
CA LEU A 83 20.02 0.82 -3.78
C LEU A 83 21.04 0.45 -4.86
N ASP A 84 22.17 -0.11 -4.48
CA ASP A 84 23.23 -0.53 -5.41
C ASP A 84 22.72 -1.59 -6.41
N ALA A 85 21.97 -2.57 -5.93
CA ALA A 85 21.35 -3.59 -6.77
C ALA A 85 20.31 -3.01 -7.74
N VAL A 86 19.49 -2.06 -7.27
CA VAL A 86 18.49 -1.37 -8.10
C VAL A 86 19.16 -0.53 -9.18
N HIS A 87 20.20 0.25 -8.83
CA HIS A 87 20.95 1.03 -9.80
C HIS A 87 21.57 0.16 -10.90
N ALA A 88 22.21 -0.96 -10.52
CA ALA A 88 22.75 -1.93 -11.46
C ALA A 88 21.67 -2.59 -12.35
N ALA A 89 20.44 -2.75 -11.85
CA ALA A 89 19.34 -3.27 -12.64
C ALA A 89 18.79 -2.23 -13.63
N VAL A 90 18.69 -0.96 -13.23
CA VAL A 90 18.23 0.15 -14.08
C VAL A 90 19.08 0.26 -15.34
N ASP A 91 20.40 0.12 -15.21
CA ASP A 91 21.35 0.21 -16.34
C ASP A 91 21.13 -0.89 -17.41
N ARG A 92 20.49 -2.00 -17.03
CA ARG A 92 20.14 -3.09 -17.95
C ARG A 92 18.71 -3.01 -18.51
N GLY A 93 17.90 -2.08 -18.02
CA GLY A 93 16.48 -1.93 -18.36
C GLY A 93 15.54 -2.60 -17.33
N LEU A 94 14.32 -2.10 -17.23
CA LEU A 94 13.36 -2.45 -16.18
C LEU A 94 12.16 -3.26 -16.67
N GLY A 95 11.96 -3.42 -17.98
CA GLY A 95 10.82 -4.14 -18.51
C GLY A 95 11.11 -4.68 -19.90
N TYR A 96 10.98 -6.00 -20.04
CA TYR A 96 11.35 -6.67 -21.29
C TYR A 96 10.16 -7.27 -22.04
N GLY A 97 9.00 -7.45 -21.38
CA GLY A 97 7.86 -8.19 -21.95
C GLY A 97 8.14 -9.67 -22.22
N ILE A 98 9.29 -10.18 -21.76
CA ILE A 98 9.80 -11.55 -21.90
C ILE A 98 10.39 -11.95 -20.54
N PRO A 99 10.43 -13.27 -20.19
CA PRO A 99 11.02 -13.73 -18.93
C PRO A 99 12.47 -13.27 -18.74
N ALA A 100 12.80 -12.89 -17.51
CA ALA A 100 14.15 -12.47 -17.12
C ALA A 100 14.78 -13.46 -16.13
N PRO A 101 16.12 -13.64 -16.13
CA PRO A 101 16.79 -14.52 -15.17
C PRO A 101 16.45 -14.23 -13.70
N ALA A 102 16.35 -12.94 -13.34
CA ALA A 102 16.00 -12.53 -11.98
C ALA A 102 14.64 -13.04 -11.48
N GLU A 103 13.71 -13.37 -12.37
CA GLU A 103 12.44 -14.00 -11.99
C GLU A 103 12.66 -15.42 -11.50
N VAL A 104 13.58 -16.16 -12.11
CA VAL A 104 13.93 -17.52 -11.70
C VAL A 104 14.67 -17.49 -10.37
N ASP A 105 15.70 -16.63 -10.26
CA ASP A 105 16.48 -16.46 -9.03
C ASP A 105 15.57 -16.13 -7.82
N MET A 106 14.61 -15.23 -8.01
CA MET A 106 13.66 -14.86 -6.96
C MET A 106 12.72 -16.02 -6.61
N ALA A 107 12.23 -16.76 -7.60
CA ALA A 107 11.34 -17.90 -7.36
C ALA A 107 12.06 -19.02 -6.60
N GLU A 108 13.30 -19.32 -6.96
CA GLU A 108 14.15 -20.28 -6.24
C GLU A 108 14.41 -19.86 -4.80
N MET A 109 14.76 -18.59 -4.58
CA MET A 109 14.95 -18.05 -3.23
C MET A 109 13.69 -18.19 -2.37
N ILE A 110 12.51 -17.90 -2.91
CA ILE A 110 11.25 -18.04 -2.17
C ILE A 110 10.96 -19.49 -1.82
N THR A 111 11.16 -20.42 -2.75
CA THR A 111 10.93 -21.86 -2.50
C THR A 111 11.91 -22.43 -1.48
N ASP A 112 13.15 -21.96 -1.48
CA ASP A 112 14.16 -22.35 -0.48
C ASP A 112 13.85 -21.81 0.92
N MET A 113 13.35 -20.56 1.01
CA MET A 113 13.03 -19.91 2.28
C MET A 113 11.71 -20.35 2.89
N VAL A 114 10.76 -20.80 2.09
CA VAL A 114 9.39 -21.15 2.54
C VAL A 114 9.07 -22.61 2.18
N PRO A 115 9.31 -23.57 3.09
CA PRO A 115 9.24 -25.03 2.80
C PRO A 115 7.89 -25.51 2.27
N SER A 116 6.81 -24.78 2.51
CA SER A 116 5.46 -25.12 2.00
C SER A 116 5.20 -24.61 0.58
N VAL A 117 6.11 -23.84 0.00
CA VAL A 117 5.96 -23.26 -1.35
C VAL A 117 6.78 -24.07 -2.34
N GLU A 118 6.11 -24.79 -3.24
CA GLU A 118 6.74 -25.60 -4.29
C GLU A 118 6.91 -24.81 -5.60
N LYS A 119 6.03 -23.87 -5.87
CA LYS A 119 6.03 -23.04 -7.09
C LYS A 119 5.55 -21.64 -6.79
N VAL A 120 6.14 -20.67 -7.45
CA VAL A 120 5.84 -19.25 -7.29
C VAL A 120 5.38 -18.64 -8.61
N ARG A 121 4.34 -17.82 -8.52
CA ARG A 121 4.01 -16.86 -9.57
C ARG A 121 4.02 -15.47 -8.97
N MET A 122 4.91 -14.62 -9.45
CA MET A 122 4.98 -13.24 -9.03
C MET A 122 3.93 -12.38 -9.73
N VAL A 123 3.45 -11.35 -9.03
CA VAL A 123 2.50 -10.35 -9.48
C VAL A 123 2.95 -8.98 -8.99
N ASN A 124 2.29 -7.90 -9.44
CA ASN A 124 2.76 -6.54 -9.16
C ASN A 124 2.19 -5.94 -7.87
N SER A 125 1.18 -6.56 -7.25
CA SER A 125 0.51 -6.01 -6.06
C SER A 125 -0.10 -7.09 -5.17
N GLY A 126 -0.34 -6.75 -3.90
CA GLY A 126 -1.08 -7.61 -2.98
C GLY A 126 -2.51 -7.90 -3.45
N THR A 127 -3.15 -6.95 -4.13
CA THR A 127 -4.47 -7.16 -4.75
C THR A 127 -4.44 -8.24 -5.82
N GLU A 128 -3.45 -8.21 -6.70
CA GLU A 128 -3.27 -9.26 -7.72
C GLU A 128 -2.94 -10.61 -7.10
N ALA A 129 -2.14 -10.62 -6.04
CA ALA A 129 -1.81 -11.84 -5.31
C ALA A 129 -3.05 -12.48 -4.68
N THR A 130 -3.84 -11.72 -3.92
CA THR A 130 -5.06 -12.23 -3.27
C THR A 130 -6.14 -12.63 -4.28
N MET A 131 -6.31 -11.85 -5.34
CA MET A 131 -7.23 -12.19 -6.45
C MET A 131 -6.82 -13.52 -7.11
N SER A 132 -5.54 -13.71 -7.37
CA SER A 132 -5.02 -14.93 -7.99
C SER A 132 -5.13 -16.13 -7.05
N ALA A 133 -4.82 -15.95 -5.76
CA ALA A 133 -4.94 -16.98 -4.74
C ALA A 133 -6.39 -17.47 -4.58
N ILE A 134 -7.37 -16.55 -4.54
CA ILE A 134 -8.80 -16.91 -4.48
C ILE A 134 -9.22 -17.69 -5.73
N ARG A 135 -8.79 -17.25 -6.91
CA ARG A 135 -9.09 -17.94 -8.17
C ARG A 135 -8.50 -19.34 -8.19
N LEU A 136 -7.25 -19.49 -7.77
CA LEU A 136 -6.58 -20.78 -7.65
C LEU A 136 -7.30 -21.70 -6.66
N ALA A 137 -7.61 -21.20 -5.46
CA ALA A 137 -8.30 -21.97 -4.43
C ALA A 137 -9.68 -22.46 -4.89
N ARG A 138 -10.45 -21.60 -5.55
CA ARG A 138 -11.75 -21.98 -6.13
C ARG A 138 -11.63 -23.00 -7.26
N GLY A 139 -10.65 -22.79 -8.16
CA GLY A 139 -10.40 -23.72 -9.28
C GLY A 139 -9.97 -25.09 -8.80
N TYR A 140 -9.10 -25.16 -7.81
CA TYR A 140 -8.60 -26.43 -7.26
C TYR A 140 -9.66 -27.19 -6.45
N THR A 141 -10.44 -26.47 -5.61
CA THR A 141 -11.39 -27.12 -4.67
C THR A 141 -12.80 -27.27 -5.23
N GLY A 142 -13.17 -26.56 -6.29
CA GLY A 142 -14.55 -26.41 -6.76
C GLY A 142 -15.46 -25.61 -5.82
N ARG A 143 -14.94 -25.10 -4.69
CA ARG A 143 -15.72 -24.35 -3.69
C ARG A 143 -15.81 -22.87 -4.08
N ARG A 144 -16.96 -22.27 -3.80
CA ARG A 144 -17.25 -20.89 -4.21
C ARG A 144 -17.02 -19.86 -3.09
N LYS A 145 -17.34 -20.22 -1.86
CA LYS A 145 -17.28 -19.33 -0.69
C LYS A 145 -15.85 -19.18 -0.19
N ILE A 146 -15.53 -18.01 0.31
CA ILE A 146 -14.31 -17.71 1.04
C ILE A 146 -14.66 -17.12 2.41
N ILE A 147 -13.75 -17.26 3.36
CA ILE A 147 -13.87 -16.67 4.70
C ILE A 147 -12.71 -15.68 4.85
N LYS A 148 -13.02 -14.49 5.38
CA LYS A 148 -12.00 -13.50 5.78
C LYS A 148 -12.31 -12.98 7.18
N PHE A 149 -11.31 -12.44 7.86
CA PHE A 149 -11.50 -11.80 9.15
C PHE A 149 -12.02 -10.37 9.02
N ILE A 150 -12.94 -9.98 9.90
CA ILE A 150 -13.45 -8.61 10.02
C ILE A 150 -12.27 -7.66 10.35
N GLY A 151 -12.29 -6.46 9.80
CA GLY A 151 -11.26 -5.45 10.04
C GLY A 151 -9.97 -5.64 9.25
N CYS A 152 -9.81 -6.76 8.53
CA CYS A 152 -8.61 -7.03 7.74
C CYS A 152 -8.78 -6.58 6.30
N TYR A 153 -7.82 -5.76 5.81
CA TYR A 153 -7.73 -5.36 4.43
C TYR A 153 -6.83 -6.33 3.64
N HIS A 154 -7.34 -6.85 2.54
CA HIS A 154 -6.64 -7.83 1.70
C HIS A 154 -6.56 -7.42 0.23
N GLY A 155 -6.46 -6.13 -0.04
CA GLY A 155 -6.38 -5.58 -1.39
C GLY A 155 -7.72 -5.06 -1.91
N HIS A 156 -7.72 -4.60 -3.15
CA HIS A 156 -8.78 -3.78 -3.75
C HIS A 156 -9.66 -4.55 -4.74
N VAL A 157 -9.75 -5.87 -4.59
CA VAL A 157 -10.67 -6.69 -5.39
C VAL A 157 -12.06 -6.68 -4.74
N ASP A 158 -13.11 -6.52 -5.54
CA ASP A 158 -14.50 -6.36 -5.08
C ASP A 158 -14.92 -7.41 -4.07
N SER A 159 -14.59 -8.67 -4.31
CA SER A 159 -14.95 -9.77 -3.40
C SER A 159 -14.32 -9.68 -2.00
N LEU A 160 -13.32 -8.86 -1.78
CA LEU A 160 -12.65 -8.64 -0.49
C LEU A 160 -12.99 -7.31 0.18
N LEU A 161 -13.73 -6.43 -0.50
CA LEU A 161 -14.20 -5.15 0.03
C LEU A 161 -15.48 -5.34 0.85
N VAL A 162 -15.38 -6.17 1.88
CA VAL A 162 -16.45 -6.52 2.84
C VAL A 162 -15.86 -6.46 4.23
N ALA A 163 -16.48 -5.72 5.15
CA ALA A 163 -16.08 -5.60 6.54
C ALA A 163 -14.55 -5.39 6.72
N ALA A 164 -13.95 -4.58 5.82
CA ALA A 164 -12.51 -4.32 5.81
C ALA A 164 -12.10 -3.17 6.75
N GLY A 165 -13.07 -2.42 7.29
CA GLY A 165 -12.86 -1.31 8.23
C GLY A 165 -13.59 -1.51 9.56
N SER A 166 -13.28 -0.68 10.54
CA SER A 166 -13.81 -0.77 11.92
C SER A 166 -15.29 -0.39 12.08
N GLY A 167 -16.03 -0.09 11.00
CA GLY A 167 -17.37 0.50 11.06
C GLY A 167 -18.51 -0.28 10.43
N ALA A 168 -18.28 -1.37 9.71
CA ALA A 168 -19.34 -2.08 9.00
C ALA A 168 -19.54 -3.50 9.54
N LEU A 169 -20.40 -3.64 10.53
CA LEU A 169 -20.89 -4.92 11.04
C LEU A 169 -22.16 -5.34 10.27
N THR A 170 -22.05 -5.61 8.97
CA THR A 170 -23.20 -6.11 8.21
C THR A 170 -22.75 -7.24 7.29
N PHE A 171 -23.34 -8.41 7.46
CA PHE A 171 -23.01 -9.61 6.68
C PHE A 171 -23.18 -9.36 5.17
N GLY A 172 -22.07 -9.47 4.44
CA GLY A 172 -22.08 -9.41 2.98
C GLY A 172 -22.31 -8.04 2.35
N GLU A 173 -22.42 -6.97 3.13
CA GLU A 173 -22.54 -5.60 2.60
C GLU A 173 -21.17 -5.06 2.17
N PRO A 174 -21.06 -4.46 0.96
CA PRO A 174 -19.81 -3.87 0.49
C PRO A 174 -19.38 -2.66 1.33
N ASP A 175 -18.10 -2.53 1.64
CA ASP A 175 -17.52 -1.35 2.28
C ASP A 175 -17.28 -0.18 1.33
N SER A 176 -17.40 -0.41 0.03
CA SER A 176 -17.06 0.57 -1.00
C SER A 176 -18.25 0.82 -1.92
N ALA A 177 -18.58 2.10 -2.11
CA ALA A 177 -19.59 2.50 -3.07
C ALA A 177 -19.23 2.01 -4.48
N GLY A 178 -20.20 1.44 -5.18
CA GLY A 178 -20.01 0.90 -6.53
C GLY A 178 -19.61 -0.57 -6.61
N VAL A 179 -19.36 -1.23 -5.48
CA VAL A 179 -19.19 -2.69 -5.44
C VAL A 179 -20.59 -3.33 -5.38
N PRO A 180 -21.00 -4.12 -6.40
CA PRO A 180 -22.28 -4.80 -6.37
C PRO A 180 -22.33 -5.86 -5.26
N ARG A 181 -23.51 -6.04 -4.63
CA ARG A 181 -23.69 -7.03 -3.55
C ARG A 181 -23.40 -8.45 -4.04
N GLU A 182 -23.66 -8.74 -5.30
CA GLU A 182 -23.39 -10.04 -5.92
C GLU A 182 -21.92 -10.41 -5.91
N MET A 183 -21.02 -9.42 -5.91
CA MET A 183 -19.57 -9.64 -5.85
C MET A 183 -19.11 -10.05 -4.44
N THR A 184 -19.84 -9.65 -3.41
CA THR A 184 -19.47 -9.86 -2.01
C THR A 184 -20.22 -11.02 -1.33
N GLN A 185 -21.35 -11.47 -1.87
CA GLN A 185 -22.22 -12.49 -1.26
C GLN A 185 -21.57 -13.86 -1.02
N LEU A 186 -20.45 -14.14 -1.68
CA LEU A 186 -19.67 -15.37 -1.50
C LEU A 186 -18.51 -15.19 -0.51
N THR A 187 -18.38 -14.02 0.09
CA THR A 187 -17.37 -13.73 1.11
C THR A 187 -18.04 -13.69 2.48
N LEU A 188 -17.64 -14.61 3.33
CA LEU A 188 -18.10 -14.70 4.73
C LEU A 188 -17.07 -13.98 5.63
N THR A 189 -17.53 -13.35 6.70
CA THR A 189 -16.69 -12.68 7.70
C THR A 189 -16.92 -13.25 9.08
#